data_304f6c2293a48963fd052a52fba519f1
#
_entry.id   304f6c2293a48963fd052a52fba519f1
#
_cell.length_a   1.000
_cell.length_b   1.000
_cell.length_c   1.000
_cell.angle_alpha   90.00
_cell.angle_beta   90.00
_cell.angle_gamma   90.00
#
_symmetry.space_group_name_H-M   'P 1'
#
loop_
_entity.id
_entity.type
_entity.pdbx_description
1 polymer ?
#
loop_
_entity_poly.entity_id
_entity_poly.type
_entity_poly.pdbx_seq_one_letter_code
_entity_poly.pdbx_strand_id
1 'polypeptide(L)'
;MPSRSPNRTAGTSGTALIGLRQSRRPTAAPALERSCSVRSDVSDLATFIEGIPKAELHVHVEGTLEPELKLELANRNGLHLPYGSADELRAAYRFDDLPSFLAVYYEGMSVLRTERDFYDLATAYFRKARSQNVVYAEVFFDPQAHTARGIPFATVIEGLHRARQDAAASLGLRAQLIMCFLRDLSAESALETLERSLPYRDRIVGVGLDSDEKGNPPVKFEHVFARARSEGYRLTMHCDVDQENSVEHIRQCLDEIGVERIDHGVNALEDAALVREIGARGLGLTVCPISNSYVAGGLKATELKHMLDHGLRATVNSDDPAYFPGYVNENVVAAQAAAGLTREEIVALERNAFTVSWAESDERDAYLAALDAYLAE
;
A
#
# COMPACT_ATOMS: atom_id res chain seq x y z
N MET A 1 -43.05 30.94 -31.61
CA MET A 1 -43.27 31.91 -32.72
C MET A 1 -42.81 33.29 -32.30
N PRO A 2 -42.33 34.17 -33.22
CA PRO A 2 -41.27 33.90 -34.19
C PRO A 2 -40.14 34.97 -34.12
N SER A 3 -38.96 34.58 -34.65
CA SER A 3 -38.25 35.19 -35.81
C SER A 3 -37.58 36.57 -35.59
N ARG A 4 -36.41 36.87 -36.05
CA ARG A 4 -35.74 36.77 -37.36
C ARG A 4 -34.30 37.27 -37.25
N SER A 5 -33.37 36.65 -37.96
CA SER A 5 -32.21 37.30 -38.57
C SER A 5 -32.67 38.19 -39.75
N PRO A 6 -31.87 38.91 -40.52
CA PRO A 6 -30.41 38.95 -40.70
C PRO A 6 -29.87 40.39 -40.97
N ASN A 7 -28.57 40.63 -41.18
CA ASN A 7 -28.11 41.17 -42.47
C ASN A 7 -26.56 41.32 -42.59
N ARG A 8 -26.12 41.03 -43.78
CA ARG A 8 -24.82 41.25 -44.42
C ARG A 8 -24.48 42.72 -44.63
N THR A 9 -23.21 43.03 -44.73
CA THR A 9 -22.67 43.78 -45.90
C THR A 9 -21.14 43.55 -46.05
N ALA A 10 -20.76 43.52 -47.31
CA ALA A 10 -19.48 43.23 -47.90
C ALA A 10 -18.70 44.53 -48.30
N GLY A 11 -17.46 44.30 -48.74
CA GLY A 11 -16.66 45.23 -49.57
C GLY A 11 -15.43 45.73 -48.82
N THR A 12 -14.24 45.82 -49.34
CA THR A 12 -13.72 45.77 -50.71
C THR A 12 -12.21 45.64 -50.69
N SER A 13 -11.66 45.05 -51.72
CA SER A 13 -10.32 44.89 -52.22
C SER A 13 -9.34 46.05 -52.05
N GLY A 14 -8.04 45.71 -51.83
CA GLY A 14 -6.90 46.62 -52.06
C GLY A 14 -5.59 45.82 -52.23
N THR A 15 -5.13 45.74 -53.45
CA THR A 15 -3.89 45.11 -53.96
C THR A 15 -2.71 46.07 -53.83
N ALA A 16 -1.57 45.64 -53.34
CA ALA A 16 -0.20 46.21 -53.70
C ALA A 16 0.93 45.31 -53.23
N LEU A 17 1.57 44.68 -54.13
CA LEU A 17 2.98 44.58 -54.62
C LEU A 17 4.16 44.45 -53.61
N ILE A 18 4.75 43.27 -53.70
CA ILE A 18 6.17 42.88 -53.90
C ILE A 18 7.23 43.55 -53.01
N GLY A 19 7.90 42.74 -52.19
CA GLY A 19 9.19 42.97 -51.61
C GLY A 19 9.88 41.65 -51.23
N LEU A 20 10.68 41.11 -52.17
CA LEU A 20 11.60 39.96 -51.96
C LEU A 20 12.63 40.32 -50.90
N ARG A 21 12.62 39.64 -49.76
CA ARG A 21 13.79 39.53 -48.87
C ARG A 21 14.06 38.05 -48.58
N GLN A 22 15.33 37.71 -48.87
CA GLN A 22 15.93 36.41 -48.71
C GLN A 22 15.72 35.84 -47.29
N SER A 23 15.21 34.61 -47.24
CA SER A 23 15.07 33.80 -46.03
C SER A 23 16.47 33.31 -45.62
N ARG A 24 16.97 33.78 -44.47
CA ARG A 24 17.98 33.03 -43.71
C ARG A 24 17.30 31.84 -43.05
N ARG A 25 17.76 30.62 -43.35
CA ARG A 25 17.40 29.39 -42.64
C ARG A 25 17.81 29.53 -41.17
N PRO A 26 16.95 29.19 -40.20
CA PRO A 26 17.41 29.00 -38.84
C PRO A 26 18.14 27.68 -38.75
N THR A 27 19.37 27.73 -38.25
CA THR A 27 20.16 26.57 -37.85
C THR A 27 19.38 25.78 -36.77
N ALA A 28 19.14 24.50 -37.03
CA ALA A 28 18.59 23.57 -36.06
C ALA A 28 19.56 23.48 -34.85
N ALA A 29 19.09 23.83 -33.68
CA ALA A 29 19.77 23.62 -32.40
C ALA A 29 19.33 22.29 -31.76
N PRO A 30 20.11 21.70 -30.88
CA PRO A 30 20.16 20.24 -30.63
C PRO A 30 19.01 19.76 -29.73
N ALA A 31 18.04 19.08 -30.33
CA ALA A 31 16.97 18.41 -29.59
C ALA A 31 17.34 16.96 -29.17
N LEU A 32 18.52 16.47 -29.57
CA LEU A 32 18.91 15.07 -29.34
C LEU A 32 19.69 14.81 -28.04
N GLU A 33 20.37 15.81 -27.46
CA GLU A 33 21.14 15.58 -26.24
C GLU A 33 20.30 15.54 -24.95
N ARG A 34 19.16 16.26 -24.89
CA ARG A 34 18.26 16.23 -23.71
C ARG A 34 17.50 14.91 -23.56
N SER A 35 17.21 14.24 -24.66
CA SER A 35 16.46 12.97 -24.62
C SER A 35 17.32 11.77 -24.17
N CYS A 36 18.64 11.87 -24.32
CA CYS A 36 19.56 10.81 -23.93
C CYS A 36 19.90 10.90 -22.44
N SER A 37 20.09 12.10 -21.89
CA SER A 37 20.37 12.30 -20.46
C SER A 37 19.16 11.93 -19.57
N VAL A 38 17.95 12.34 -19.97
CA VAL A 38 16.73 12.01 -19.22
C VAL A 38 16.45 10.49 -19.19
N ARG A 39 16.78 9.76 -20.27
CA ARG A 39 16.63 8.30 -20.29
C ARG A 39 17.68 7.59 -19.44
N SER A 40 18.91 8.10 -19.35
CA SER A 40 19.94 7.56 -18.47
C SER A 40 19.60 7.79 -17.01
N ASP A 41 19.12 8.98 -16.65
CA ASP A 41 18.78 9.34 -15.27
C ASP A 41 17.57 8.52 -14.74
N VAL A 42 16.56 8.25 -15.58
CA VAL A 42 15.39 7.42 -15.21
C VAL A 42 15.77 5.95 -15.03
N SER A 43 16.63 5.42 -15.91
CA SER A 43 17.09 4.02 -15.78
C SER A 43 18.01 3.83 -14.56
N ASP A 44 18.78 4.85 -14.21
CA ASP A 44 19.66 4.85 -13.05
C ASP A 44 18.85 4.88 -11.74
N LEU A 45 17.78 5.70 -11.71
CA LEU A 45 16.91 5.77 -10.54
C LEU A 45 16.07 4.51 -10.36
N ALA A 46 15.60 3.85 -11.43
CA ALA A 46 14.89 2.58 -11.34
C ALA A 46 15.81 1.48 -10.78
N THR A 47 17.04 1.38 -11.27
CA THR A 47 18.06 0.45 -10.76
C THR A 47 18.38 0.75 -9.28
N PHE A 48 18.45 2.02 -8.90
CA PHE A 48 18.60 2.42 -7.49
C PHE A 48 17.44 1.94 -6.62
N ILE A 49 16.18 2.13 -7.08
CA ILE A 49 14.99 1.67 -6.37
C ILE A 49 14.99 0.14 -6.22
N GLU A 50 15.41 -0.60 -7.26
CA GLU A 50 15.51 -2.05 -7.18
C GLU A 50 16.55 -2.51 -6.13
N GLY A 51 17.69 -1.80 -6.05
CA GLY A 51 18.83 -2.20 -5.22
C GLY A 51 18.76 -1.75 -3.77
N ILE A 52 18.08 -0.64 -3.45
CA ILE A 52 17.99 -0.13 -2.08
C ILE A 52 17.32 -1.13 -1.14
N PRO A 53 17.87 -1.42 0.06
CA PRO A 53 17.19 -2.26 1.05
C PRO A 53 15.90 -1.58 1.54
N LYS A 54 14.83 -2.37 1.67
CA LYS A 54 13.47 -1.90 1.99
C LYS A 54 12.87 -2.59 3.20
N ALA A 55 12.00 -1.85 3.89
CA ALA A 55 11.02 -2.43 4.80
C ALA A 55 9.61 -2.21 4.24
N GLU A 56 8.79 -3.26 4.19
CA GLU A 56 7.39 -3.17 3.80
C GLU A 56 6.51 -3.36 5.04
N LEU A 57 5.74 -2.34 5.39
CA LEU A 57 4.99 -2.26 6.65
C LEU A 57 3.48 -2.33 6.48
N HIS A 58 3.00 -2.44 5.23
CA HIS A 58 1.59 -2.46 4.91
C HIS A 58 1.36 -3.35 3.68
N VAL A 59 1.10 -4.61 3.94
CA VAL A 59 0.72 -5.60 2.93
C VAL A 59 -0.19 -6.62 3.58
N HIS A 60 -1.34 -6.88 2.96
CA HIS A 60 -2.25 -7.94 3.37
C HIS A 60 -1.79 -9.26 2.75
N VAL A 61 -1.57 -10.30 3.56
CA VAL A 61 -1.10 -11.58 3.02
C VAL A 61 -2.09 -12.18 2.03
N GLU A 62 -3.38 -12.03 2.30
CA GLU A 62 -4.46 -12.46 1.41
C GLU A 62 -4.44 -11.68 0.08
N GLY A 63 -4.03 -10.40 0.13
CA GLY A 63 -3.85 -9.52 -1.02
C GLY A 63 -2.65 -9.87 -1.90
N THR A 64 -1.80 -10.80 -1.45
CA THR A 64 -0.69 -11.34 -2.23
C THR A 64 -1.05 -12.62 -3.00
N LEU A 65 -2.32 -13.05 -2.95
CA LEU A 65 -2.78 -14.27 -3.61
C LEU A 65 -2.86 -14.08 -5.13
N GLU A 66 -1.74 -14.30 -5.79
CA GLU A 66 -1.63 -14.22 -7.25
C GLU A 66 -2.58 -15.22 -7.95
N PRO A 67 -3.15 -14.87 -9.13
CA PRO A 67 -4.08 -15.72 -9.86
C PRO A 67 -3.57 -17.14 -10.13
N GLU A 68 -2.27 -17.30 -10.39
CA GLU A 68 -1.63 -18.61 -10.62
C GLU A 68 -1.73 -19.49 -9.38
N LEU A 69 -1.35 -18.96 -8.22
CA LEU A 69 -1.45 -19.68 -6.94
C LEU A 69 -2.91 -19.95 -6.57
N LYS A 70 -3.82 -18.99 -6.80
CA LYS A 70 -5.25 -19.15 -6.53
C LYS A 70 -5.85 -20.34 -7.31
N LEU A 71 -5.51 -20.49 -8.60
CA LEU A 71 -5.92 -21.63 -9.41
C LEU A 71 -5.31 -22.95 -8.92
N GLU A 72 -4.03 -22.95 -8.54
CA GLU A 72 -3.35 -24.11 -7.95
C GLU A 72 -4.04 -24.57 -6.69
N LEU A 73 -4.31 -23.66 -5.73
CA LEU A 73 -4.98 -23.92 -4.47
C LEU A 73 -6.43 -24.40 -4.69
N ALA A 74 -7.16 -23.79 -5.62
CA ALA A 74 -8.50 -24.22 -5.98
C ALA A 74 -8.50 -25.70 -6.46
N ASN A 75 -7.60 -26.03 -7.39
CA ASN A 75 -7.47 -27.40 -7.89
C ASN A 75 -7.09 -28.38 -6.76
N ARG A 76 -6.11 -28.02 -5.92
CA ARG A 76 -5.69 -28.84 -4.77
C ARG A 76 -6.83 -29.13 -3.79
N ASN A 77 -7.67 -28.12 -3.55
CA ASN A 77 -8.79 -28.22 -2.62
C ASN A 77 -10.10 -28.68 -3.25
N GLY A 78 -10.08 -29.12 -4.52
CA GLY A 78 -11.25 -29.62 -5.24
C GLY A 78 -12.32 -28.56 -5.49
N LEU A 79 -11.93 -27.30 -5.61
CA LEU A 79 -12.81 -26.17 -5.88
C LEU A 79 -12.82 -25.85 -7.37
N HIS A 80 -14.00 -25.56 -7.89
CA HIS A 80 -14.15 -25.09 -9.25
C HIS A 80 -14.25 -23.57 -9.28
N LEU A 81 -13.28 -22.90 -9.91
CA LEU A 81 -13.36 -21.49 -10.22
C LEU A 81 -13.88 -21.30 -11.65
N PRO A 82 -14.66 -20.24 -11.94
CA PRO A 82 -15.25 -20.03 -13.25
C PRO A 82 -14.24 -19.48 -14.30
N TYR A 83 -12.95 -19.70 -14.08
CA TYR A 83 -11.85 -19.19 -14.90
C TYR A 83 -10.98 -20.34 -15.39
N GLY A 84 -10.65 -20.34 -16.68
CA GLY A 84 -9.83 -21.36 -17.31
C GLY A 84 -8.32 -21.10 -17.24
N SER A 85 -7.91 -19.88 -16.90
CA SER A 85 -6.51 -19.46 -16.79
C SER A 85 -6.29 -18.32 -15.80
N ALA A 86 -5.03 -18.12 -15.40
CA ALA A 86 -4.64 -16.98 -14.55
C ALA A 86 -4.90 -15.64 -15.26
N ASP A 87 -4.74 -15.56 -16.57
CA ASP A 87 -5.01 -14.34 -17.33
C ASP A 87 -6.51 -14.00 -17.36
N GLU A 88 -7.39 -14.99 -17.49
CA GLU A 88 -8.83 -14.80 -17.39
C GLU A 88 -9.22 -14.32 -15.98
N LEU A 89 -8.65 -14.92 -14.94
CA LEU A 89 -8.88 -14.52 -13.56
C LEU A 89 -8.39 -13.08 -13.31
N ARG A 90 -7.19 -12.75 -13.77
CA ARG A 90 -6.63 -11.38 -13.66
C ARG A 90 -7.48 -10.35 -14.40
N ALA A 91 -7.99 -10.70 -15.59
CA ALA A 91 -8.87 -9.82 -16.35
C ALA A 91 -10.25 -9.61 -15.70
N ALA A 92 -10.65 -10.49 -14.79
CA ALA A 92 -11.89 -10.37 -14.02
C ALA A 92 -11.75 -9.45 -12.79
N TYR A 93 -10.53 -9.12 -12.37
CA TYR A 93 -10.28 -8.17 -11.28
C TYR A 93 -10.61 -6.75 -11.75
N ARG A 94 -11.87 -6.34 -11.51
CA ARG A 94 -12.40 -5.02 -11.85
C ARG A 94 -13.18 -4.51 -10.66
N PHE A 95 -12.78 -3.37 -10.16
CA PHE A 95 -13.42 -2.70 -9.04
C PHE A 95 -13.42 -1.21 -9.31
N ASP A 96 -14.45 -0.52 -8.87
CA ASP A 96 -14.64 0.92 -9.04
C ASP A 96 -14.49 1.67 -7.69
N ASP A 97 -14.51 0.93 -6.58
CA ASP A 97 -14.43 1.45 -5.22
C ASP A 97 -14.00 0.36 -4.22
N LEU A 98 -13.76 0.73 -2.97
CA LEU A 98 -13.39 -0.18 -1.90
C LEU A 98 -14.40 -1.33 -1.69
N PRO A 99 -15.73 -1.12 -1.61
CA PRO A 99 -16.68 -2.22 -1.45
C PRO A 99 -16.66 -3.24 -2.59
N SER A 100 -16.53 -2.81 -3.84
CA SER A 100 -16.43 -3.72 -4.99
C SER A 100 -15.12 -4.50 -5.01
N PHE A 101 -14.02 -3.91 -4.57
CA PHE A 101 -12.76 -4.60 -4.33
C PHE A 101 -12.91 -5.68 -3.25
N LEU A 102 -13.43 -5.33 -2.07
CA LEU A 102 -13.58 -6.25 -0.94
C LEU A 102 -14.44 -7.47 -1.31
N ALA A 103 -15.47 -7.31 -2.15
CA ALA A 103 -16.29 -8.44 -2.61
C ALA A 103 -15.46 -9.48 -3.38
N VAL A 104 -14.56 -9.04 -4.28
CA VAL A 104 -13.66 -9.92 -5.05
C VAL A 104 -12.57 -10.49 -4.16
N TYR A 105 -12.06 -9.69 -3.24
CA TYR A 105 -11.02 -10.04 -2.30
C TYR A 105 -11.45 -11.18 -1.35
N TYR A 106 -12.58 -11.04 -0.65
CA TYR A 106 -13.07 -12.06 0.26
C TYR A 106 -13.54 -13.34 -0.47
N GLU A 107 -14.15 -13.23 -1.66
CA GLU A 107 -14.43 -14.41 -2.49
C GLU A 107 -13.12 -15.15 -2.83
N GLY A 108 -12.07 -14.39 -3.16
CA GLY A 108 -10.76 -14.92 -3.50
C GLY A 108 -10.15 -15.81 -2.43
N MET A 109 -10.38 -15.50 -1.17
CA MET A 109 -9.88 -16.27 -0.03
C MET A 109 -10.50 -17.65 0.11
N SER A 110 -11.58 -17.99 -0.60
CA SER A 110 -12.28 -19.26 -0.51
C SER A 110 -11.40 -20.48 -0.79
N VAL A 111 -10.30 -20.29 -1.52
CA VAL A 111 -9.31 -21.34 -1.85
C VAL A 111 -8.36 -21.66 -0.68
N LEU A 112 -8.24 -20.79 0.31
CA LEU A 112 -7.38 -20.95 1.49
C LEU A 112 -8.11 -21.79 2.55
N ARG A 113 -7.75 -23.06 2.74
CA ARG A 113 -8.48 -24.02 3.56
C ARG A 113 -7.63 -24.77 4.56
N THR A 114 -6.36 -24.96 4.26
CA THR A 114 -5.45 -25.77 5.07
C THR A 114 -4.24 -24.94 5.52
N GLU A 115 -3.58 -25.37 6.59
CA GLU A 115 -2.30 -24.78 7.01
C GLU A 115 -1.29 -24.67 5.87
N ARG A 116 -1.28 -25.67 4.96
CA ARG A 116 -0.40 -25.68 3.80
C ARG A 116 -0.74 -24.54 2.82
N ASP A 117 -2.01 -24.18 2.67
CA ASP A 117 -2.43 -23.11 1.77
C ASP A 117 -1.91 -21.74 2.27
N PHE A 118 -2.03 -21.49 3.58
CA PHE A 118 -1.50 -20.26 4.20
C PHE A 118 0.02 -20.22 4.18
N TYR A 119 0.68 -21.37 4.38
CA TYR A 119 2.13 -21.48 4.24
C TYR A 119 2.58 -21.16 2.82
N ASP A 120 1.93 -21.72 1.79
CA ASP A 120 2.29 -21.51 0.38
C ASP A 120 2.03 -20.06 -0.03
N LEU A 121 0.92 -19.45 0.41
CA LEU A 121 0.59 -18.05 0.19
C LEU A 121 1.70 -17.13 0.72
N ALA A 122 1.98 -17.22 2.02
CA ALA A 122 2.99 -16.36 2.65
C ALA A 122 4.41 -16.62 2.08
N THR A 123 4.74 -17.88 1.76
CA THR A 123 6.04 -18.22 1.14
C THR A 123 6.17 -17.60 -0.25
N ALA A 124 5.10 -17.58 -1.05
CA ALA A 124 5.10 -16.94 -2.36
C ALA A 124 5.35 -15.42 -2.22
N TYR A 125 4.65 -14.76 -1.31
CA TYR A 125 4.89 -13.35 -1.00
C TYR A 125 6.33 -13.10 -0.55
N PHE A 126 6.85 -13.81 0.45
CA PHE A 126 8.21 -13.57 0.97
C PHE A 126 9.30 -13.75 -0.10
N ARG A 127 9.13 -14.70 -1.02
CA ARG A 127 10.03 -14.83 -2.18
C ARG A 127 9.95 -13.62 -3.11
N LYS A 128 8.75 -13.14 -3.38
CA LYS A 128 8.54 -11.94 -4.22
C LYS A 128 9.12 -10.70 -3.54
N ALA A 129 8.81 -10.46 -2.28
CA ALA A 129 9.35 -9.35 -1.50
C ALA A 129 10.88 -9.36 -1.46
N ARG A 130 11.49 -10.54 -1.22
CA ARG A 130 12.96 -10.68 -1.23
C ARG A 130 13.55 -10.39 -2.61
N SER A 131 12.89 -10.75 -3.69
CA SER A 131 13.34 -10.41 -5.04
C SER A 131 13.32 -8.90 -5.33
N GLN A 132 12.57 -8.14 -4.55
CA GLN A 132 12.52 -6.67 -4.59
C GLN A 132 13.38 -6.02 -3.50
N ASN A 133 14.30 -6.78 -2.91
CA ASN A 133 15.21 -6.35 -1.84
C ASN A 133 14.51 -5.87 -0.56
N VAL A 134 13.32 -6.40 -0.27
CA VAL A 134 12.72 -6.28 1.06
C VAL A 134 13.49 -7.17 2.02
N VAL A 135 13.98 -6.60 3.12
CA VAL A 135 14.74 -7.29 4.16
C VAL A 135 13.94 -7.46 5.45
N TYR A 136 12.89 -6.65 5.61
CA TYR A 136 11.95 -6.70 6.74
C TYR A 136 10.54 -6.44 6.26
N ALA A 137 9.55 -7.17 6.79
CA ALA A 137 8.14 -6.96 6.46
C ALA A 137 7.24 -7.07 7.71
N GLU A 138 6.17 -6.29 7.74
CA GLU A 138 5.06 -6.42 8.67
C GLU A 138 3.80 -6.71 7.86
N VAL A 139 3.21 -7.88 8.08
CA VAL A 139 2.22 -8.47 7.19
C VAL A 139 0.89 -8.60 7.91
N PHE A 140 -0.14 -7.97 7.39
CA PHE A 140 -1.52 -8.10 7.86
C PHE A 140 -2.09 -9.45 7.49
N PHE A 141 -3.01 -9.96 8.33
CA PHE A 141 -3.84 -11.11 8.01
C PHE A 141 -5.20 -11.02 8.70
N ASP A 142 -6.25 -11.56 8.07
CA ASP A 142 -7.66 -11.40 8.43
C ASP A 142 -8.28 -12.71 8.94
N PRO A 143 -8.05 -13.12 10.19
CA PRO A 143 -8.55 -14.41 10.66
C PRO A 143 -10.08 -14.51 10.65
N GLN A 144 -10.83 -13.40 10.78
CA GLN A 144 -12.29 -13.42 10.76
C GLN A 144 -12.84 -13.82 9.39
N ALA A 145 -12.20 -13.42 8.29
CA ALA A 145 -12.56 -13.84 6.94
C ALA A 145 -12.45 -15.37 6.75
N HIS A 146 -11.55 -16.01 7.47
CA HIS A 146 -11.34 -17.46 7.43
C HIS A 146 -12.21 -18.21 8.44
N THR A 147 -12.29 -17.74 9.68
CA THR A 147 -13.08 -18.40 10.75
C THR A 147 -14.57 -18.37 10.45
N ALA A 148 -15.09 -17.33 9.80
CA ALA A 148 -16.46 -17.26 9.30
C ALA A 148 -16.80 -18.40 8.31
N ARG A 149 -15.79 -18.93 7.59
CA ARG A 149 -15.92 -20.05 6.67
C ARG A 149 -15.61 -21.42 7.32
N GLY A 150 -15.44 -21.45 8.65
CA GLY A 150 -15.15 -22.66 9.41
C GLY A 150 -13.66 -23.08 9.40
N ILE A 151 -12.76 -22.25 8.96
CA ILE A 151 -11.31 -22.50 9.05
C ILE A 151 -10.84 -22.13 10.47
N PRO A 152 -10.24 -23.06 11.23
CA PRO A 152 -9.77 -22.75 12.57
C PRO A 152 -8.67 -21.66 12.58
N PHE A 153 -8.68 -20.78 13.59
CA PHE A 153 -7.65 -19.76 13.78
C PHE A 153 -6.23 -20.37 13.77
N ALA A 154 -6.06 -21.52 14.43
CA ALA A 154 -4.80 -22.26 14.44
C ALA A 154 -4.28 -22.58 13.03
N THR A 155 -5.17 -22.99 12.12
CA THR A 155 -4.82 -23.32 10.72
C THR A 155 -4.19 -22.12 10.00
N VAL A 156 -4.73 -20.94 10.22
CA VAL A 156 -4.21 -19.69 9.62
C VAL A 156 -2.84 -19.35 10.21
N ILE A 157 -2.77 -19.19 11.53
CA ILE A 157 -1.56 -18.69 12.18
C ILE A 157 -0.39 -19.67 12.10
N GLU A 158 -0.62 -21.00 12.15
CA GLU A 158 0.44 -22.00 12.03
C GLU A 158 1.09 -21.97 10.64
N GLY A 159 0.28 -21.86 9.57
CA GLY A 159 0.78 -21.76 8.20
C GLY A 159 1.62 -20.50 7.99
N LEU A 160 1.09 -19.34 8.39
CA LEU A 160 1.80 -18.06 8.27
C LEU A 160 3.08 -18.02 9.10
N HIS A 161 3.01 -18.48 10.35
CA HIS A 161 4.17 -18.50 11.26
C HIS A 161 5.32 -19.38 10.73
N ARG A 162 5.00 -20.58 10.23
CA ARG A 162 6.00 -21.46 9.63
C ARG A 162 6.65 -20.84 8.40
N ALA A 163 5.86 -20.24 7.50
CA ALA A 163 6.39 -19.56 6.34
C ALA A 163 7.34 -18.41 6.71
N ARG A 164 6.99 -17.62 7.73
CA ARG A 164 7.82 -16.55 8.28
C ARG A 164 9.16 -17.07 8.81
N GLN A 165 9.14 -18.18 9.53
CA GLN A 165 10.39 -18.80 10.05
C GLN A 165 11.30 -19.27 8.92
N ASP A 166 10.71 -19.93 7.91
CA ASP A 166 11.46 -20.41 6.73
C ASP A 166 12.00 -19.26 5.88
N ALA A 167 11.26 -18.14 5.76
CA ALA A 167 11.75 -16.95 5.09
C ALA A 167 12.97 -16.34 5.80
N ALA A 168 12.95 -16.25 7.13
CA ALA A 168 14.09 -15.79 7.90
C ALA A 168 15.31 -16.68 7.73
N ALA A 169 15.13 -18.01 7.74
CA ALA A 169 16.21 -18.98 7.65
C ALA A 169 16.80 -19.10 6.23
N SER A 170 15.95 -19.03 5.18
CA SER A 170 16.35 -19.35 3.80
C SER A 170 16.53 -18.15 2.89
N LEU A 171 15.81 -17.04 3.15
CA LEU A 171 15.82 -15.83 2.34
C LEU A 171 16.53 -14.66 3.01
N GLY A 172 16.79 -14.74 4.33
CA GLY A 172 17.28 -13.60 5.12
C GLY A 172 16.28 -12.46 5.22
N LEU A 173 14.97 -12.73 5.00
CA LEU A 173 13.89 -11.79 5.16
C LEU A 173 13.20 -12.02 6.50
N ARG A 174 13.25 -11.04 7.39
CA ARG A 174 12.52 -11.07 8.67
C ARG A 174 11.13 -10.53 8.49
N ALA A 175 10.13 -11.17 9.05
CA ALA A 175 8.76 -10.70 9.00
C ALA A 175 8.06 -10.80 10.34
N GLN A 176 7.10 -9.91 10.58
CA GLN A 176 6.17 -9.93 11.70
C GLN A 176 4.74 -10.04 11.19
N LEU A 177 3.84 -10.59 12.00
CA LEU A 177 2.43 -10.73 11.65
C LEU A 177 1.61 -9.73 12.47
N ILE A 178 0.69 -9.04 11.81
CA ILE A 178 -0.28 -8.12 12.39
C ILE A 178 -1.67 -8.71 12.13
N MET A 179 -2.43 -8.97 13.17
CA MET A 179 -3.78 -9.49 13.06
C MET A 179 -4.77 -8.34 12.91
N CYS A 180 -5.50 -8.29 11.80
CA CYS A 180 -6.54 -7.29 11.60
C CYS A 180 -7.91 -7.76 12.08
N PHE A 181 -8.70 -6.79 12.54
CA PHE A 181 -10.13 -6.95 12.78
C PHE A 181 -10.90 -6.30 11.64
N LEU A 182 -11.91 -7.02 11.13
CA LEU A 182 -12.78 -6.51 10.07
C LEU A 182 -13.78 -5.51 10.67
N ARG A 183 -13.65 -4.24 10.31
CA ARG A 183 -14.41 -3.15 10.96
C ARG A 183 -15.89 -3.10 10.58
N ASP A 184 -16.29 -3.76 9.51
CA ASP A 184 -17.68 -3.99 9.11
C ASP A 184 -18.39 -5.02 9.99
N LEU A 185 -17.63 -5.84 10.74
CA LEU A 185 -18.15 -6.74 11.75
C LEU A 185 -18.34 -6.02 13.10
N SER A 186 -18.91 -6.72 14.08
CA SER A 186 -19.12 -6.14 15.42
C SER A 186 -17.84 -6.14 16.26
N ALA A 187 -17.76 -5.22 17.23
CA ALA A 187 -16.67 -5.18 18.18
C ALA A 187 -16.59 -6.44 19.07
N GLU A 188 -17.75 -7.10 19.33
CA GLU A 188 -17.77 -8.38 20.03
C GLU A 188 -17.08 -9.47 19.22
N SER A 189 -17.29 -9.52 17.89
CA SER A 189 -16.60 -10.47 17.00
C SER A 189 -15.09 -10.20 16.99
N ALA A 190 -14.68 -8.94 17.01
CA ALA A 190 -13.26 -8.57 17.13
C ALA A 190 -12.68 -9.02 18.48
N LEU A 191 -13.42 -8.83 19.58
CA LEU A 191 -12.98 -9.27 20.91
C LEU A 191 -12.86 -10.81 21.00
N GLU A 192 -13.80 -11.57 20.44
CA GLU A 192 -13.71 -13.03 20.36
C GLU A 192 -12.47 -13.47 19.56
N THR A 193 -12.14 -12.74 18.49
CA THR A 193 -10.97 -13.02 17.67
C THR A 193 -9.69 -12.70 18.42
N LEU A 194 -9.65 -11.60 19.16
CA LEU A 194 -8.55 -11.28 20.07
C LEU A 194 -8.33 -12.38 21.11
N GLU A 195 -9.38 -12.86 21.75
CA GLU A 195 -9.28 -13.96 22.73
C GLU A 195 -8.72 -15.25 22.09
N ARG A 196 -9.11 -15.57 20.86
CA ARG A 196 -8.57 -16.71 20.11
C ARG A 196 -7.10 -16.54 19.75
N SER A 197 -6.60 -15.32 19.64
CA SER A 197 -5.20 -15.02 19.34
C SER A 197 -4.26 -15.17 20.53
N LEU A 198 -4.75 -15.06 21.77
CA LEU A 198 -3.91 -15.05 22.98
C LEU A 198 -2.98 -16.26 23.13
N PRO A 199 -3.38 -17.51 22.79
CA PRO A 199 -2.47 -18.65 22.79
C PRO A 199 -1.29 -18.54 21.81
N TYR A 200 -1.38 -17.60 20.85
CA TYR A 200 -0.40 -17.36 19.78
C TYR A 200 0.25 -15.98 19.89
N ARG A 201 0.17 -15.35 21.07
CA ARG A 201 0.62 -13.98 21.32
C ARG A 201 2.09 -13.75 20.90
N ASP A 202 2.95 -14.76 21.08
CA ASP A 202 4.35 -14.74 20.69
C ASP A 202 4.61 -14.72 19.18
N ARG A 203 3.58 -14.94 18.38
CA ARG A 203 3.64 -14.99 16.90
C ARG A 203 3.06 -13.76 16.21
N ILE A 204 2.34 -12.93 16.95
CA ILE A 204 1.61 -11.77 16.44
C ILE A 204 2.15 -10.53 17.16
N VAL A 205 2.79 -9.62 16.39
CA VAL A 205 3.42 -8.43 16.99
C VAL A 205 2.39 -7.36 17.37
N GLY A 206 1.31 -7.27 16.62
CA GLY A 206 0.31 -6.23 16.81
C GLY A 206 -1.05 -6.59 16.23
N VAL A 207 -2.02 -5.70 16.44
CA VAL A 207 -3.35 -5.78 15.86
C VAL A 207 -3.65 -4.54 15.03
N GLY A 208 -4.44 -4.74 13.97
CA GLY A 208 -4.91 -3.71 13.06
C GLY A 208 -6.44 -3.67 12.96
N LEU A 209 -6.95 -2.70 12.22
CA LEU A 209 -8.35 -2.55 11.84
C LEU A 209 -8.42 -2.22 10.36
N ASP A 210 -9.15 -3.01 9.59
CA ASP A 210 -9.28 -2.89 8.13
C ASP A 210 -10.69 -3.20 7.62
N SER A 211 -10.88 -3.49 6.34
CA SER A 211 -12.13 -3.75 5.66
C SER A 211 -12.95 -2.49 5.37
N ASP A 212 -14.29 -2.56 5.30
CA ASP A 212 -15.15 -1.45 4.87
C ASP A 212 -15.18 -0.32 5.90
N GLU A 213 -14.55 0.79 5.55
CA GLU A 213 -14.40 1.95 6.42
C GLU A 213 -15.69 2.75 6.56
N LYS A 214 -16.58 2.68 5.56
CA LYS A 214 -17.79 3.50 5.51
C LYS A 214 -18.76 3.17 6.65
N GLY A 215 -18.99 4.15 7.52
CA GLY A 215 -19.88 3.99 8.67
C GLY A 215 -19.32 3.16 9.82
N ASN A 216 -18.05 2.80 9.77
CA ASN A 216 -17.36 1.99 10.78
C ASN A 216 -16.17 2.74 11.40
N PRO A 217 -16.42 3.79 12.22
CA PRO A 217 -15.36 4.62 12.79
C PRO A 217 -14.47 3.84 13.77
N PRO A 218 -13.20 4.26 13.95
CA PRO A 218 -12.25 3.63 14.87
C PRO A 218 -12.77 3.47 16.30
N VAL A 219 -13.48 4.46 16.82
CA VAL A 219 -14.02 4.49 18.21
C VAL A 219 -14.97 3.30 18.49
N LYS A 220 -15.60 2.72 17.47
CA LYS A 220 -16.41 1.49 17.60
C LYS A 220 -15.65 0.34 18.27
N PHE A 221 -14.31 0.33 18.10
CA PHE A 221 -13.42 -0.75 18.57
C PHE A 221 -12.55 -0.33 19.78
N GLU A 222 -12.80 0.83 20.40
CA GLU A 222 -11.98 1.36 21.51
C GLU A 222 -11.67 0.30 22.57
N HIS A 223 -12.68 -0.39 23.08
CA HIS A 223 -12.49 -1.38 24.15
C HIS A 223 -11.71 -2.62 23.69
N VAL A 224 -11.81 -3.02 22.41
CA VAL A 224 -11.04 -4.14 21.83
C VAL A 224 -9.56 -3.78 21.79
N PHE A 225 -9.24 -2.58 21.32
CA PHE A 225 -7.86 -2.10 21.24
C PHE A 225 -7.26 -1.81 22.61
N ALA A 226 -8.06 -1.29 23.56
CA ALA A 226 -7.64 -1.16 24.97
C ALA A 226 -7.28 -2.53 25.56
N ARG A 227 -8.08 -3.57 25.31
CA ARG A 227 -7.76 -4.94 25.70
C ARG A 227 -6.51 -5.46 25.00
N ALA A 228 -6.38 -5.30 23.71
CA ALA A 228 -5.21 -5.73 22.93
C ALA A 228 -3.92 -5.10 23.49
N ARG A 229 -3.95 -3.80 23.79
CA ARG A 229 -2.83 -3.11 24.44
C ARG A 229 -2.46 -3.74 25.78
N SER A 230 -3.46 -4.07 26.61
CA SER A 230 -3.23 -4.68 27.92
C SER A 230 -2.59 -6.07 27.82
N GLU A 231 -2.79 -6.77 26.70
CA GLU A 231 -2.14 -8.04 26.38
C GLU A 231 -0.76 -7.86 25.71
N GLY A 232 -0.32 -6.61 25.52
CA GLY A 232 0.99 -6.25 24.99
C GLY A 232 1.09 -6.20 23.46
N TYR A 233 -0.03 -6.22 22.72
CA TYR A 233 -0.01 -6.00 21.27
C TYR A 233 0.31 -4.55 20.93
N ARG A 234 1.03 -4.32 19.85
CA ARG A 234 1.13 -3.03 19.19
C ARG A 234 -0.12 -2.74 18.37
N LEU A 235 -0.42 -1.45 18.14
CA LEU A 235 -1.69 -1.03 17.55
C LEU A 235 -1.47 -0.22 16.28
N THR A 236 -2.18 -0.57 15.22
CA THR A 236 -2.28 0.22 13.99
C THR A 236 -3.73 0.23 13.48
N MET A 237 -4.08 1.14 12.60
CA MET A 237 -5.41 1.20 11.99
C MET A 237 -5.34 1.78 10.60
N HIS A 238 -6.09 1.18 9.67
CA HIS A 238 -6.44 1.84 8.42
C HIS A 238 -7.29 3.06 8.74
N CYS A 239 -6.86 4.19 8.22
CA CYS A 239 -7.57 5.43 8.39
C CYS A 239 -7.81 6.06 7.04
N ASP A 240 -9.02 6.24 6.82
CA ASP A 240 -9.80 6.46 5.62
C ASP A 240 -9.11 7.39 4.63
N VAL A 241 -9.02 6.97 3.38
CA VAL A 241 -8.56 7.83 2.28
C VAL A 241 -9.80 8.28 1.51
N ASP A 242 -9.98 9.61 1.37
CA ASP A 242 -11.11 10.23 0.66
C ASP A 242 -12.51 9.82 1.18
N GLN A 243 -12.59 9.42 2.47
CA GLN A 243 -13.84 9.13 3.14
C GLN A 243 -14.39 10.36 3.87
N GLU A 244 -15.70 10.37 4.10
CA GLU A 244 -16.35 11.37 4.93
C GLU A 244 -15.87 11.23 6.38
N ASN A 245 -15.47 12.34 7.02
CA ASN A 245 -14.96 12.40 8.39
C ASN A 245 -13.57 11.75 8.63
N SER A 246 -12.76 11.52 7.61
CA SER A 246 -11.45 10.88 7.75
C SER A 246 -10.51 11.60 8.74
N VAL A 247 -10.51 12.93 8.80
CA VAL A 247 -9.74 13.71 9.79
C VAL A 247 -10.16 13.37 11.23
N GLU A 248 -11.47 13.26 11.46
CA GLU A 248 -12.01 12.87 12.79
C GLU A 248 -11.64 11.43 13.12
N HIS A 249 -11.69 10.52 12.15
CA HIS A 249 -11.28 9.13 12.36
C HIS A 249 -9.78 9.04 12.70
N ILE A 250 -8.91 9.83 12.05
CA ILE A 250 -7.49 9.90 12.43
C ILE A 250 -7.35 10.42 13.88
N ARG A 251 -8.13 11.43 14.30
CA ARG A 251 -8.11 11.89 15.68
C ARG A 251 -8.53 10.80 16.67
N GLN A 252 -9.58 10.02 16.36
CA GLN A 252 -9.97 8.87 17.17
C GLN A 252 -8.84 7.85 17.28
N CYS A 253 -8.13 7.58 16.18
CA CYS A 253 -6.94 6.70 16.22
C CYS A 253 -5.88 7.21 17.18
N LEU A 254 -5.65 8.53 17.24
CA LEU A 254 -4.63 9.13 18.09
C LEU A 254 -5.05 9.24 19.56
N ASP A 255 -6.27 9.70 19.83
CA ASP A 255 -6.68 10.17 21.15
C ASP A 255 -7.47 9.09 21.92
N GLU A 256 -8.35 8.35 21.23
CA GLU A 256 -9.18 7.32 21.85
C GLU A 256 -8.48 5.94 21.83
N ILE A 257 -7.91 5.58 20.68
CA ILE A 257 -7.24 4.29 20.51
C ILE A 257 -5.77 4.38 20.93
N GLY A 258 -5.07 5.45 20.55
CA GLY A 258 -3.64 5.65 20.82
C GLY A 258 -2.77 4.71 19.99
N VAL A 259 -3.00 4.65 18.69
CA VAL A 259 -2.20 3.81 17.77
C VAL A 259 -0.73 4.22 17.73
N GLU A 260 0.14 3.30 17.37
CA GLU A 260 1.57 3.52 17.19
C GLU A 260 1.93 3.79 15.73
N ARG A 261 0.97 3.56 14.80
CA ARG A 261 1.07 3.80 13.36
C ARG A 261 -0.33 4.01 12.78
N ILE A 262 -0.43 4.77 11.71
CA ILE A 262 -1.66 4.96 10.94
C ILE A 262 -1.43 4.36 9.55
N ASP A 263 -2.28 3.46 9.16
CA ASP A 263 -2.21 2.86 7.83
C ASP A 263 -2.95 3.78 6.85
N HIS A 264 -2.34 4.09 5.71
CA HIS A 264 -2.60 5.22 4.81
C HIS A 264 -2.40 6.58 5.48
N GLY A 265 -3.42 7.16 6.10
CA GLY A 265 -3.36 8.41 6.85
C GLY A 265 -3.19 9.67 6.00
N VAL A 266 -3.45 9.60 4.70
CA VAL A 266 -3.17 10.68 3.72
C VAL A 266 -3.98 11.95 4.04
N ASN A 267 -5.23 11.80 4.47
CA ASN A 267 -6.12 12.93 4.77
C ASN A 267 -5.74 13.70 6.05
N ALA A 268 -4.71 13.27 6.79
CA ALA A 268 -4.12 14.07 7.86
C ALA A 268 -3.64 15.44 7.36
N LEU A 269 -3.29 15.55 6.08
CA LEU A 269 -2.84 16.81 5.45
C LEU A 269 -3.93 17.88 5.38
N GLU A 270 -5.21 17.52 5.54
CA GLU A 270 -6.34 18.45 5.56
C GLU A 270 -6.40 19.30 6.84
N ASP A 271 -5.71 18.88 7.92
CA ASP A 271 -5.65 19.59 9.19
C ASP A 271 -4.21 19.82 9.65
N ALA A 272 -3.76 21.07 9.56
CA ALA A 272 -2.40 21.46 9.97
C ALA A 272 -2.10 21.20 11.46
N ALA A 273 -3.09 21.14 12.34
CA ALA A 273 -2.89 20.79 13.74
C ALA A 273 -2.62 19.29 13.89
N LEU A 274 -3.36 18.48 13.14
CA LEU A 274 -3.19 17.04 13.08
C LEU A 274 -1.81 16.65 12.50
N VAL A 275 -1.37 17.31 11.42
CA VAL A 275 -0.01 17.15 10.85
C VAL A 275 1.06 17.39 11.92
N ARG A 276 0.96 18.52 12.67
CA ARG A 276 1.93 18.83 13.74
C ARG A 276 1.92 17.78 14.85
N GLU A 277 0.75 17.27 15.19
CA GLU A 277 0.60 16.29 16.25
C GLU A 277 1.19 14.93 15.85
N ILE A 278 0.89 14.42 14.65
CA ILE A 278 1.47 13.19 14.11
C ILE A 278 2.99 13.30 14.08
N GLY A 279 3.51 14.45 13.60
CA GLY A 279 4.95 14.73 13.57
C GLY A 279 5.57 14.75 14.98
N ALA A 280 4.93 15.40 15.94
CA ALA A 280 5.40 15.47 17.32
C ALA A 280 5.39 14.10 18.04
N ARG A 281 4.38 13.27 17.77
CA ARG A 281 4.32 11.88 18.25
C ARG A 281 5.29 10.96 17.51
N GLY A 282 5.81 11.36 16.34
CA GLY A 282 6.72 10.58 15.50
C GLY A 282 6.10 9.31 14.92
N LEU A 283 4.80 9.34 14.64
CA LEU A 283 4.06 8.21 14.11
C LEU A 283 4.39 7.94 12.64
N GLY A 284 4.39 6.67 12.24
CA GLY A 284 4.46 6.25 10.85
C GLY A 284 3.13 6.36 10.12
N LEU A 285 3.20 6.66 8.82
CA LEU A 285 2.09 6.70 7.90
C LEU A 285 2.42 5.77 6.72
N THR A 286 1.63 4.71 6.49
CA THR A 286 1.94 3.68 5.49
C THR A 286 1.14 3.88 4.22
N VAL A 287 1.62 4.74 3.33
CA VAL A 287 0.94 5.09 2.07
C VAL A 287 1.10 3.96 1.05
N CYS A 288 0.01 3.67 0.32
CA CYS A 288 -0.05 2.61 -0.70
C CYS A 288 -0.46 3.20 -2.07
N PRO A 289 0.47 3.78 -2.85
CA PRO A 289 0.15 4.60 -4.01
C PRO A 289 -0.69 3.90 -5.07
N ILE A 290 -0.33 2.68 -5.47
CA ILE A 290 -1.06 1.96 -6.52
C ILE A 290 -2.46 1.59 -6.03
N SER A 291 -2.60 1.04 -4.82
CA SER A 291 -3.91 0.74 -4.22
C SER A 291 -4.79 1.99 -4.17
N ASN A 292 -4.27 3.11 -3.67
CA ASN A 292 -5.00 4.39 -3.62
C ASN A 292 -5.52 4.81 -5.00
N SER A 293 -4.81 4.49 -6.10
CA SER A 293 -5.27 4.83 -7.45
C SER A 293 -6.50 4.05 -7.89
N TYR A 294 -6.78 2.91 -7.28
CA TYR A 294 -7.95 2.08 -7.55
C TYR A 294 -9.12 2.40 -6.65
N VAL A 295 -8.88 2.67 -5.37
CA VAL A 295 -9.95 2.81 -4.36
C VAL A 295 -10.14 4.22 -3.81
N ALA A 296 -9.20 5.14 -4.05
CA ALA A 296 -9.18 6.47 -3.46
C ALA A 296 -8.92 7.61 -4.48
N GLY A 297 -9.22 7.38 -5.74
CA GLY A 297 -9.25 8.43 -6.78
C GLY A 297 -7.90 9.00 -7.20
N GLY A 298 -6.76 8.34 -6.90
CA GLY A 298 -5.43 8.75 -7.37
C GLY A 298 -4.29 8.17 -6.54
N LEU A 299 -3.08 8.21 -7.07
CA LEU A 299 -1.86 7.66 -6.44
C LEU A 299 -1.51 8.30 -5.09
N LYS A 300 -2.06 9.46 -4.77
CA LYS A 300 -1.69 10.26 -3.58
C LYS A 300 -0.18 10.57 -3.47
N ALA A 301 0.50 10.59 -4.60
CA ALA A 301 1.95 10.80 -4.65
C ALA A 301 2.36 12.24 -4.31
N THR A 302 1.52 13.22 -4.66
CA THR A 302 1.72 14.62 -4.26
C THR A 302 1.55 14.78 -2.75
N GLU A 303 0.55 14.14 -2.18
CA GLU A 303 0.29 14.10 -0.75
C GLU A 303 1.45 13.43 -0.01
N LEU A 304 1.96 12.29 -0.52
CA LEU A 304 3.15 11.63 0.01
C LEU A 304 4.36 12.58 0.07
N LYS A 305 4.60 13.35 -1.02
CA LYS A 305 5.65 14.35 -1.04
C LYS A 305 5.43 15.46 -0.01
N HIS A 306 4.21 15.95 0.13
CA HIS A 306 3.86 16.94 1.14
C HIS A 306 4.06 16.39 2.56
N MET A 307 3.77 15.10 2.81
CA MET A 307 4.10 14.48 4.10
C MET A 307 5.60 14.57 4.41
N LEU A 308 6.47 14.25 3.44
CA LEU A 308 7.92 14.38 3.59
C LEU A 308 8.34 15.84 3.83
N ASP A 309 7.78 16.79 3.08
CA ASP A 309 8.05 18.24 3.23
C ASP A 309 7.68 18.75 4.64
N HIS A 310 6.67 18.14 5.29
CA HIS A 310 6.27 18.45 6.67
C HIS A 310 7.03 17.64 7.73
N GLY A 311 8.00 16.81 7.31
CA GLY A 311 8.80 15.99 8.23
C GLY A 311 8.02 14.82 8.84
N LEU A 312 6.90 14.40 8.24
CA LEU A 312 6.16 13.21 8.65
C LEU A 312 6.91 11.94 8.21
N ARG A 313 6.77 10.89 8.99
CA ARG A 313 7.40 9.59 8.71
C ARG A 313 6.52 8.75 7.78
N ALA A 314 6.32 9.25 6.57
CA ALA A 314 5.62 8.51 5.52
C ALA A 314 6.50 7.39 4.95
N THR A 315 5.88 6.29 4.55
CA THR A 315 6.50 5.12 3.90
C THR A 315 5.70 4.73 2.66
N VAL A 316 6.27 3.91 1.77
CA VAL A 316 5.57 3.38 0.59
C VAL A 316 5.45 1.87 0.70
N ASN A 317 4.25 1.34 0.41
CA ASN A 317 3.90 -0.06 0.58
C ASN A 317 3.00 -0.53 -0.57
N SER A 318 2.75 -1.84 -0.66
CA SER A 318 2.01 -2.43 -1.78
C SER A 318 0.54 -2.74 -1.51
N ASP A 319 0.11 -2.86 -0.24
CA ASP A 319 -1.26 -3.18 0.15
C ASP A 319 -1.70 -4.59 -0.32
N ASP A 320 -2.41 -4.67 -1.43
CA ASP A 320 -2.94 -5.90 -2.03
C ASP A 320 -2.37 -6.12 -3.45
N PRO A 321 -1.07 -6.41 -3.59
CA PRO A 321 -0.34 -6.33 -4.87
C PRO A 321 -0.79 -7.30 -5.95
N ALA A 322 -1.50 -8.39 -5.60
CA ALA A 322 -2.07 -9.32 -6.58
C ALA A 322 -3.37 -8.81 -7.21
N TYR A 323 -4.05 -7.87 -6.53
CA TYR A 323 -5.29 -7.25 -6.99
C TYR A 323 -5.04 -5.86 -7.59
N PHE A 324 -4.10 -5.09 -7.02
CA PHE A 324 -3.62 -3.80 -7.51
C PHE A 324 -2.20 -3.99 -8.06
N PRO A 325 -2.03 -4.28 -9.37
CA PRO A 325 -0.78 -4.83 -9.89
C PRO A 325 0.44 -3.97 -9.59
N GLY A 326 1.21 -4.34 -8.58
CA GLY A 326 2.46 -3.67 -8.20
C GLY A 326 2.87 -3.94 -6.76
N TYR A 327 4.01 -4.58 -6.59
CA TYR A 327 4.65 -4.73 -5.27
C TYR A 327 5.40 -3.45 -4.88
N VAL A 328 6.24 -3.49 -3.86
CA VAL A 328 6.85 -2.28 -3.30
C VAL A 328 7.68 -1.49 -4.31
N ASN A 329 8.46 -2.14 -5.19
CA ASN A 329 9.26 -1.44 -6.19
C ASN A 329 8.38 -0.67 -7.17
N GLU A 330 7.31 -1.30 -7.68
CA GLU A 330 6.36 -0.69 -8.60
C GLU A 330 5.65 0.50 -7.93
N ASN A 331 5.34 0.41 -6.63
CA ASN A 331 4.75 1.52 -5.86
C ASN A 331 5.71 2.69 -5.70
N VAL A 332 6.98 2.46 -5.37
CA VAL A 332 8.00 3.52 -5.27
C VAL A 332 8.22 4.17 -6.64
N VAL A 333 8.32 3.38 -7.72
CA VAL A 333 8.46 3.89 -9.09
C VAL A 333 7.25 4.73 -9.51
N ALA A 334 6.03 4.27 -9.22
CA ALA A 334 4.80 5.01 -9.53
C ALA A 334 4.74 6.35 -8.78
N ALA A 335 5.03 6.36 -7.48
CA ALA A 335 5.08 7.56 -6.66
C ALA A 335 6.17 8.53 -7.16
N GLN A 336 7.36 8.01 -7.47
CA GLN A 336 8.47 8.78 -8.01
C GLN A 336 8.08 9.45 -9.33
N ALA A 337 7.51 8.70 -10.27
CA ALA A 337 7.12 9.23 -11.58
C ALA A 337 6.02 10.28 -11.48
N ALA A 338 5.07 10.13 -10.55
CA ALA A 338 3.92 11.03 -10.40
C ALA A 338 4.28 12.32 -9.64
N ALA A 339 5.10 12.25 -8.58
CA ALA A 339 5.45 13.40 -7.74
C ALA A 339 6.84 13.98 -8.01
N GLY A 340 7.64 13.34 -8.88
CA GLY A 340 9.00 13.74 -9.14
C GLY A 340 9.91 13.60 -7.92
N LEU A 341 9.76 12.50 -7.16
CA LEU A 341 10.57 12.27 -5.98
C LEU A 341 12.05 12.18 -6.35
N THR A 342 12.89 12.83 -5.59
CA THR A 342 14.35 12.76 -5.72
C THR A 342 14.89 11.47 -5.08
N ARG A 343 16.16 11.16 -5.35
CA ARG A 343 16.86 10.03 -4.71
C ARG A 343 16.87 10.17 -3.19
N GLU A 344 17.07 11.37 -2.68
CA GLU A 344 17.10 11.68 -1.25
C GLU A 344 15.72 11.48 -0.60
N GLU A 345 14.63 11.83 -1.31
CA GLU A 345 13.26 11.61 -0.84
C GLU A 345 12.93 10.11 -0.81
N ILE A 346 13.36 9.33 -1.79
CA ILE A 346 13.22 7.86 -1.78
C ILE A 346 13.99 7.27 -0.60
N VAL A 347 15.23 7.70 -0.36
CA VAL A 347 16.02 7.30 0.81
C VAL A 347 15.30 7.65 2.11
N ALA A 348 14.67 8.84 2.17
CA ALA A 348 13.90 9.23 3.36
C ALA A 348 12.69 8.32 3.61
N LEU A 349 11.98 7.90 2.56
CA LEU A 349 10.88 6.93 2.67
C LEU A 349 11.35 5.59 3.26
N GLU A 350 12.45 5.03 2.74
CA GLU A 350 12.99 3.76 3.23
C GLU A 350 13.56 3.88 4.66
N ARG A 351 14.24 5.00 4.97
CA ARG A 351 14.70 5.29 6.32
C ARG A 351 13.54 5.42 7.31
N ASN A 352 12.46 6.08 6.88
CA ASN A 352 11.24 6.14 7.66
C ASN A 352 10.66 4.74 7.91
N ALA A 353 10.58 3.89 6.87
CA ALA A 353 10.06 2.55 7.00
C ALA A 353 10.81 1.72 8.06
N PHE A 354 12.15 1.74 8.05
CA PHE A 354 12.92 1.09 9.12
C PHE A 354 12.70 1.75 10.48
N THR A 355 12.64 3.09 10.54
CA THR A 355 12.50 3.85 11.79
C THR A 355 11.19 3.59 12.52
N VAL A 356 10.07 3.49 11.77
CA VAL A 356 8.72 3.27 12.34
C VAL A 356 8.32 1.80 12.39
N SER A 357 9.19 0.90 11.95
CA SER A 357 8.96 -0.53 12.02
C SER A 357 8.91 -1.02 13.48
N TRP A 358 8.25 -2.14 13.68
CA TRP A 358 8.17 -2.83 14.96
C TRP A 358 9.27 -3.90 15.14
N ALA A 359 10.35 -3.78 14.36
CA ALA A 359 11.57 -4.57 14.55
C ALA A 359 12.20 -4.26 15.91
N GLU A 360 12.90 -5.24 16.48
CA GLU A 360 13.68 -5.02 17.67
C GLU A 360 14.78 -3.96 17.43
N SER A 361 15.19 -3.24 18.46
CA SER A 361 16.08 -2.06 18.32
C SER A 361 17.39 -2.39 17.60
N ASP A 362 18.03 -3.50 17.94
CA ASP A 362 19.29 -3.94 17.34
C ASP A 362 19.11 -4.40 15.88
N GLU A 363 17.99 -5.05 15.54
CA GLU A 363 17.63 -5.38 14.15
C GLU A 363 17.41 -4.09 13.33
N ARG A 364 16.65 -3.14 13.87
CA ARG A 364 16.38 -1.86 13.21
C ARG A 364 17.65 -1.07 12.95
N ASP A 365 18.54 -1.01 13.92
CA ASP A 365 19.84 -0.35 13.80
C ASP A 365 20.72 -1.03 12.72
N ALA A 366 20.67 -2.36 12.63
CA ALA A 366 21.35 -3.11 11.58
C ALA A 366 20.78 -2.82 10.18
N TYR A 367 19.45 -2.67 10.02
CA TYR A 367 18.83 -2.30 8.75
C TYR A 367 19.19 -0.88 8.33
N LEU A 368 19.19 0.07 9.27
CA LEU A 368 19.61 1.45 9.01
C LEU A 368 21.08 1.51 8.59
N ALA A 369 21.94 0.73 9.24
CA ALA A 369 23.36 0.63 8.87
C ALA A 369 23.54 0.01 7.47
N ALA A 370 22.74 -0.99 7.11
CA ALA A 370 22.75 -1.59 5.77
C ALA A 370 22.29 -0.60 4.70
N LEU A 371 21.28 0.22 5.00
CA LEU A 371 20.84 1.33 4.14
C LEU A 371 21.97 2.34 3.93
N ASP A 372 22.64 2.77 5.01
CA ASP A 372 23.76 3.71 4.95
C ASP A 372 24.95 3.14 4.16
N ALA A 373 25.25 1.85 4.30
CA ALA A 373 26.28 1.18 3.53
C ALA A 373 25.97 1.16 2.03
N TYR A 374 24.72 0.85 1.64
CA TYR A 374 24.28 0.90 0.24
C TYR A 374 24.41 2.30 -0.37
N LEU A 375 24.20 3.35 0.42
CA LEU A 375 24.31 4.75 -0.05
C LEU A 375 25.75 5.21 -0.21
N ALA A 376 26.71 4.51 0.40
CA ALA A 376 28.14 4.84 0.33
C ALA A 376 28.84 4.19 -0.88
N GLU A 377 28.21 3.22 -1.55
CA GLU A 377 28.67 2.57 -2.80
C GLU A 377 28.37 3.44 -4.03
#